data_454157b9a882059d8df98742dbd75cad
#
_entry.id   454157b9a882059d8df98742dbd75cad
#
_cell.length_a   1.000
_cell.length_b   1.000
_cell.length_c   1.000
_cell.angle_alpha   90.00
_cell.angle_beta   90.00
_cell.angle_gamma   90.00
#
_symmetry.space_group_name_H-M   'P 1'
#
loop_
_entity.id
_entity.type
_entity.pdbx_description
1 polymer ?
#
loop_
_entity_poly.entity_id
_entity_poly.type
_entity_poly.pdbx_seq_one_letter_code
_entity_poly.pdbx_strand_id
1 'polypeptide(L)'
;ITRELKILTRECCSLIRLKTLLSNQLTSCLKDYYPVALELFCKLDQQITLLFLKNFPTYQQAKQVSLPQWGKFLSKHHYRVGVKKKAHEIYLKLQEPQFNVEPFVDNAKARYTLALVEQLQLLLSQIKSFENKIEQLLKQHTDSEIFLSLPGAGITLAARMVSEFG
;
A
#
# COMPACT_ATOMS: atom_id res chain seq x y z
N ILE A 1 -24.39 -17.47 -8.08
CA ILE A 1 -23.02 -17.38 -7.52
C ILE A 1 -22.04 -17.07 -8.64
N THR A 2 -21.92 -17.89 -9.71
CA THR A 2 -20.95 -17.72 -10.81
C THR A 2 -21.06 -16.34 -11.47
N ARG A 3 -22.28 -15.89 -11.81
CA ARG A 3 -22.50 -14.56 -12.42
C ARG A 3 -22.10 -13.40 -11.48
N GLU A 4 -22.39 -13.53 -10.20
CA GLU A 4 -22.01 -12.54 -9.18
C GLU A 4 -20.49 -12.50 -9.00
N LEU A 5 -19.82 -13.66 -8.93
CA LEU A 5 -18.36 -13.77 -8.90
C LEU A 5 -17.72 -13.09 -10.11
N LYS A 6 -18.29 -13.27 -11.31
CA LYS A 6 -17.80 -12.65 -12.54
C LYS A 6 -17.82 -11.12 -12.48
N ILE A 7 -18.91 -10.56 -11.97
CA ILE A 7 -19.04 -9.10 -11.80
C ILE A 7 -18.03 -8.61 -10.76
N LEU A 8 -18.04 -9.20 -9.57
CA LEU A 8 -17.17 -8.78 -8.47
C LEU A 8 -15.68 -8.88 -8.80
N THR A 9 -15.25 -9.92 -9.48
CA THR A 9 -13.84 -10.08 -9.88
C THR A 9 -13.41 -9.04 -10.91
N ARG A 10 -14.28 -8.68 -11.85
CA ARG A 10 -14.02 -7.64 -12.85
C ARG A 10 -13.93 -6.26 -12.21
N GLU A 11 -14.88 -5.93 -11.34
CA GLU A 11 -14.87 -4.65 -10.62
C GLU A 11 -13.67 -4.54 -9.66
N CYS A 12 -13.34 -5.62 -8.95
CA CYS A 12 -12.13 -5.68 -8.11
C CYS A 12 -10.85 -5.44 -8.95
N CYS A 13 -10.75 -6.03 -10.14
CA CYS A 13 -9.63 -5.77 -11.05
C CYS A 13 -9.54 -4.30 -11.48
N SER A 14 -10.68 -3.64 -11.67
CA SER A 14 -10.73 -2.20 -12.00
C SER A 14 -10.21 -1.35 -10.85
N LEU A 15 -10.58 -1.67 -9.60
CA LEU A 15 -10.05 -1.00 -8.40
C LEU A 15 -8.54 -1.23 -8.24
N ILE A 16 -8.04 -2.44 -8.53
CA ILE A 16 -6.60 -2.74 -8.49
C ILE A 16 -5.82 -1.93 -9.53
N ARG A 17 -6.38 -1.73 -10.73
CA ARG A 17 -5.76 -0.87 -11.75
C ARG A 17 -5.70 0.59 -11.28
N LEU A 18 -6.76 1.09 -10.65
CA LEU A 18 -6.79 2.42 -10.06
C LEU A 18 -5.75 2.57 -8.95
N LYS A 19 -5.61 1.56 -8.07
CA LYS A 19 -4.56 1.50 -7.06
C LYS A 19 -3.17 1.64 -7.67
N THR A 20 -2.90 0.91 -8.76
CA THR A 20 -1.62 0.98 -9.47
C THR A 20 -1.36 2.37 -10.03
N LEU A 21 -2.36 3.01 -10.63
CA LEU A 21 -2.27 4.37 -11.14
C LEU A 21 -1.92 5.37 -10.04
N LEU A 22 -2.65 5.34 -8.91
CA LEU A 22 -2.39 6.22 -7.77
C LEU A 22 -1.01 5.98 -7.14
N SER A 23 -0.57 4.72 -7.04
CA SER A 23 0.76 4.37 -6.55
C SER A 23 1.87 4.92 -7.46
N ASN A 24 1.68 4.88 -8.78
CA ASN A 24 2.61 5.45 -9.73
C ASN A 24 2.67 6.98 -9.63
N GLN A 25 1.52 7.64 -9.48
CA GLN A 25 1.45 9.08 -9.26
C GLN A 25 2.16 9.49 -7.96
N LEU A 26 1.95 8.74 -6.88
CA LEU A 26 2.61 8.97 -5.59
C LEU A 26 4.13 8.78 -5.71
N THR A 27 4.58 7.73 -6.39
CA THR A 27 6.00 7.49 -6.67
C THR A 27 6.63 8.65 -7.43
N SER A 28 5.98 9.12 -8.49
CA SER A 28 6.45 10.27 -9.27
C SER A 28 6.52 11.53 -8.43
N CYS A 29 5.49 11.81 -7.64
CA CYS A 29 5.46 12.97 -6.75
C CYS A 29 6.62 12.94 -5.73
N LEU A 30 6.85 11.79 -5.07
CA LEU A 30 7.91 11.63 -4.08
C LEU A 30 9.32 11.78 -4.68
N LYS A 31 9.53 11.31 -5.91
CA LYS A 31 10.81 11.51 -6.62
C LYS A 31 11.18 12.98 -6.78
N ASP A 32 10.20 13.85 -6.91
CA ASP A 32 10.43 15.28 -7.15
C ASP A 32 10.86 16.04 -5.89
N TYR A 33 10.48 15.60 -4.68
CA TYR A 33 10.75 16.36 -3.46
C TYR A 33 11.20 15.55 -2.26
N TYR A 34 10.87 14.25 -2.19
CA TYR A 34 11.12 13.41 -1.03
C TYR A 34 11.54 11.98 -1.42
N PRO A 35 12.59 11.81 -2.26
CA PRO A 35 12.94 10.50 -2.84
C PRO A 35 13.37 9.47 -1.80
N VAL A 36 13.99 9.86 -0.70
CA VAL A 36 14.39 8.91 0.36
C VAL A 36 13.21 8.15 0.95
N ALA A 37 12.01 8.72 0.95
CA ALA A 37 10.80 8.04 1.41
C ALA A 37 10.51 6.74 0.64
N LEU A 38 10.90 6.67 -0.63
CA LEU A 38 10.74 5.48 -1.47
C LEU A 38 11.68 4.32 -1.09
N GLU A 39 12.72 4.61 -0.34
CA GLU A 39 13.74 3.63 0.07
C GLU A 39 13.53 3.08 1.49
N LEU A 40 12.65 3.71 2.27
CA LEU A 40 12.47 3.37 3.67
C LEU A 40 11.66 2.09 3.90
N PHE A 41 10.77 1.74 2.98
CA PHE A 41 9.88 0.58 3.08
C PHE A 41 9.86 -0.21 1.77
N CYS A 42 9.48 -1.51 1.86
CA CYS A 42 9.53 -2.40 0.70
C CYS A 42 8.54 -2.05 -0.41
N LYS A 43 7.33 -1.61 -0.03
CA LYS A 43 6.26 -1.27 -0.99
C LYS A 43 5.55 0.00 -0.56
N LEU A 44 5.20 0.81 -1.56
CA LEU A 44 4.53 2.09 -1.33
C LEU A 44 3.07 1.92 -0.87
N ASP A 45 2.41 0.87 -1.32
CA ASP A 45 1.02 0.56 -0.97
C ASP A 45 0.86 -0.26 0.33
N GLN A 46 1.93 -0.43 1.11
CA GLN A 46 1.84 -1.01 2.44
C GLN A 46 1.28 0.01 3.44
N GLN A 47 0.46 -0.48 4.38
CA GLN A 47 -0.13 0.34 5.43
C GLN A 47 0.90 1.18 6.20
N ILE A 48 2.04 0.57 6.56
CA ILE A 48 3.10 1.27 7.29
C ILE A 48 3.70 2.43 6.49
N THR A 49 3.88 2.27 5.17
CA THR A 49 4.40 3.31 4.28
C THR A 49 3.43 4.47 4.17
N LEU A 50 2.14 4.19 4.00
CA LEU A 50 1.10 5.21 3.91
C LEU A 50 0.94 5.97 5.23
N LEU A 51 1.03 5.28 6.37
CA LEU A 51 1.02 5.90 7.70
C LEU A 51 2.27 6.77 7.93
N PHE A 52 3.43 6.31 7.46
CA PHE A 52 4.66 7.10 7.49
C PHE A 52 4.48 8.41 6.71
N LEU A 53 4.04 8.34 5.46
CA LEU A 53 3.83 9.53 4.62
C LEU A 53 2.75 10.46 5.18
N LYS A 54 1.71 9.92 5.82
CA LYS A 54 0.66 10.69 6.47
C LYS A 54 1.17 11.48 7.67
N ASN A 55 2.05 10.89 8.47
CA ASN A 55 2.61 11.53 9.67
C ASN A 55 3.81 12.43 9.37
N PHE A 56 4.60 12.07 8.34
CA PHE A 56 5.83 12.77 7.96
C PHE A 56 5.87 13.03 6.44
N PRO A 57 5.00 13.93 5.95
CA PRO A 57 4.87 14.18 4.51
C PRO A 57 6.04 14.95 3.89
N THR A 58 6.98 15.45 4.69
CA THR A 58 8.20 16.11 4.21
C THR A 58 9.45 15.49 4.83
N TYR A 59 10.55 15.57 4.10
CA TYR A 59 11.87 15.14 4.60
C TYR A 59 12.25 15.85 5.91
N GLN A 60 12.00 17.16 6.01
CA GLN A 60 12.36 17.95 7.18
C GLN A 60 11.65 17.47 8.45
N GLN A 61 10.37 17.12 8.34
CA GLN A 61 9.61 16.55 9.46
C GLN A 61 10.17 15.18 9.88
N ALA A 62 10.45 14.30 8.93
CA ALA A 62 10.97 12.97 9.22
C ALA A 62 12.38 13.03 9.83
N LYS A 63 13.25 13.92 9.34
CA LYS A 63 14.62 14.10 9.82
C LYS A 63 14.70 14.50 11.29
N GLN A 64 13.71 15.22 11.80
CA GLN A 64 13.67 15.68 13.19
C GLN A 64 13.29 14.58 14.19
N VAL A 65 12.80 13.44 13.69
CA VAL A 65 12.37 12.32 14.55
C VAL A 65 13.57 11.57 15.08
N SER A 66 13.63 11.40 16.40
CA SER A 66 14.70 10.69 17.07
C SER A 66 14.60 9.17 16.90
N LEU A 67 15.70 8.46 17.08
CA LEU A 67 15.74 6.99 16.98
C LEU A 67 14.70 6.29 17.90
N PRO A 68 14.55 6.66 19.20
CA PRO A 68 13.51 6.07 20.04
C PRO A 68 12.09 6.34 19.56
N GLN A 69 11.83 7.49 18.95
CA GLN A 69 10.54 7.83 18.38
C GLN A 69 10.21 6.95 17.16
N TRP A 70 11.20 6.63 16.32
CA TRP A 70 11.02 5.67 15.22
C TRP A 70 10.64 4.28 15.73
N GLY A 71 11.29 3.82 16.80
CA GLY A 71 10.92 2.56 17.45
C GLY A 71 9.46 2.56 17.95
N LYS A 72 9.02 3.64 18.60
CA LYS A 72 7.63 3.81 19.06
C LYS A 72 6.64 3.85 17.89
N PHE A 73 6.97 4.59 16.83
CA PHE A 73 6.13 4.68 15.63
C PHE A 73 5.92 3.30 15.00
N LEU A 74 6.98 2.54 14.77
CA LEU A 74 6.91 1.21 14.18
C LEU A 74 6.12 0.23 15.06
N SER A 75 6.34 0.26 16.38
CA SER A 75 5.62 -0.59 17.32
C SER A 75 4.13 -0.26 17.38
N LYS A 76 3.78 1.02 17.42
CA LYS A 76 2.40 1.50 17.41
C LYS A 76 1.63 1.05 16.15
N HIS A 77 2.30 0.98 15.02
CA HIS A 77 1.71 0.58 13.74
C HIS A 77 1.96 -0.89 13.37
N HIS A 78 2.20 -1.72 14.39
CA HIS A 78 2.30 -3.18 14.27
C HIS A 78 3.37 -3.68 13.28
N TYR A 79 4.49 -2.97 13.16
CA TYR A 79 5.63 -3.48 12.41
C TYR A 79 6.22 -4.68 13.18
N ARG A 80 6.10 -5.87 12.61
CA ARG A 80 6.23 -7.12 13.39
C ARG A 80 7.66 -7.62 13.58
N VAL A 81 8.57 -7.34 12.65
CA VAL A 81 9.90 -7.98 12.63
C VAL A 81 11.00 -6.94 12.64
N GLY A 82 11.92 -7.08 13.60
CA GLY A 82 13.14 -6.28 13.62
C GLY A 82 12.91 -4.78 13.83
N VAL A 83 11.97 -4.38 14.69
CA VAL A 83 11.62 -2.96 14.96
C VAL A 83 12.84 -2.11 15.25
N LYS A 84 13.76 -2.57 16.12
CA LYS A 84 14.98 -1.83 16.47
C LYS A 84 15.90 -1.65 15.26
N LYS A 85 16.09 -2.71 14.48
CA LYS A 85 16.92 -2.68 13.27
C LYS A 85 16.32 -1.75 12.23
N LYS A 86 15.00 -1.83 12.01
CA LYS A 86 14.29 -0.98 11.04
C LYS A 86 14.28 0.49 11.46
N ALA A 87 14.06 0.79 12.73
CA ALA A 87 14.14 2.14 13.27
C ALA A 87 15.53 2.76 13.05
N HIS A 88 16.59 1.97 13.28
CA HIS A 88 17.96 2.42 13.06
C HIS A 88 18.26 2.66 11.57
N GLU A 89 17.81 1.78 10.70
CA GLU A 89 17.93 1.92 9.24
C GLU A 89 17.24 3.21 8.75
N ILE A 90 16.01 3.45 9.17
CA ILE A 90 15.26 4.67 8.82
C ILE A 90 16.00 5.91 9.32
N TYR A 91 16.42 5.90 10.58
CA TYR A 91 17.13 7.03 11.17
C TYR A 91 18.42 7.35 10.40
N LEU A 92 19.24 6.36 10.08
CA LEU A 92 20.50 6.56 9.34
C LEU A 92 20.23 7.11 7.92
N LYS A 93 19.28 6.53 7.20
CA LYS A 93 18.94 7.01 5.85
C LYS A 93 18.46 8.46 5.83
N LEU A 94 17.71 8.87 6.85
CA LEU A 94 17.23 10.25 6.98
C LEU A 94 18.33 11.24 7.40
N GLN A 95 19.48 10.77 7.92
CA GLN A 95 20.64 11.62 8.19
C GLN A 95 21.55 11.81 6.96
N GLU A 96 21.40 10.99 5.92
CA GLU A 96 22.14 11.16 4.67
C GLU A 96 21.77 12.48 3.98
N PRO A 97 22.72 13.15 3.32
CA PRO A 97 22.44 14.39 2.59
C PRO A 97 21.37 14.18 1.52
N GLN A 98 20.37 15.05 1.51
CA GLN A 98 19.32 15.08 0.48
C GLN A 98 19.46 16.37 -0.34
N PHE A 99 18.95 16.37 -1.57
CA PHE A 99 18.88 17.60 -2.34
C PHE A 99 17.93 18.62 -1.68
N ASN A 100 18.27 19.89 -1.84
CA ASN A 100 17.46 20.95 -1.24
C ASN A 100 16.28 21.28 -2.15
N VAL A 101 15.09 21.33 -1.56
CA VAL A 101 13.83 21.68 -2.24
C VAL A 101 13.36 23.02 -1.70
N GLU A 102 12.90 23.88 -2.58
CA GLU A 102 12.29 25.16 -2.18
C GLU A 102 11.08 24.92 -1.28
N PRO A 103 10.93 25.67 -0.16
CA PRO A 103 9.89 25.43 0.83
C PRO A 103 8.46 25.44 0.27
N PHE A 104 8.18 26.28 -0.74
CA PHE A 104 6.86 26.31 -1.37
C PHE A 104 6.57 25.06 -2.21
N VAL A 105 7.60 24.48 -2.86
CA VAL A 105 7.49 23.23 -3.61
C VAL A 105 7.25 22.06 -2.64
N ASP A 106 8.05 22.03 -1.56
CA ASP A 106 7.92 21.00 -0.51
C ASP A 106 6.50 20.98 0.08
N ASN A 107 5.97 22.14 0.45
CA ASN A 107 4.62 22.27 0.99
C ASN A 107 3.52 21.88 -0.01
N ALA A 108 3.63 22.30 -1.26
CA ALA A 108 2.65 21.97 -2.31
C ALA A 108 2.65 20.46 -2.62
N LYS A 109 3.83 19.87 -2.78
CA LYS A 109 4.00 18.43 -3.05
C LYS A 109 3.57 17.58 -1.85
N ALA A 110 3.88 18.00 -0.62
CA ALA A 110 3.42 17.33 0.59
C ALA A 110 1.88 17.29 0.68
N ARG A 111 1.21 18.39 0.34
CA ARG A 111 -0.26 18.43 0.28
C ARG A 111 -0.82 17.44 -0.76
N TYR A 112 -0.21 17.37 -1.93
CA TYR A 112 -0.60 16.41 -2.96
C TYR A 112 -0.34 14.96 -2.53
N THR A 113 0.81 14.70 -1.90
CA THR A 113 1.14 13.40 -1.31
C THR A 113 0.08 12.95 -0.31
N LEU A 114 -0.35 13.83 0.62
CA LEU A 114 -1.40 13.53 1.59
C LEU A 114 -2.72 13.17 0.91
N ALA A 115 -3.11 13.91 -0.14
CA ALA A 115 -4.33 13.61 -0.90
C ALA A 115 -4.25 12.22 -1.57
N LEU A 116 -3.12 11.86 -2.18
CA LEU A 116 -2.92 10.55 -2.78
C LEU A 116 -2.90 9.42 -1.74
N VAL A 117 -2.26 9.65 -0.58
CA VAL A 117 -2.23 8.69 0.54
C VAL A 117 -3.63 8.39 1.05
N GLU A 118 -4.46 9.40 1.25
CA GLU A 118 -5.86 9.22 1.71
C GLU A 118 -6.68 8.43 0.69
N GLN A 119 -6.54 8.74 -0.60
CA GLN A 119 -7.21 7.99 -1.66
C GLN A 119 -6.74 6.52 -1.71
N LEU A 120 -5.44 6.27 -1.58
CA LEU A 120 -4.89 4.92 -1.54
C LEU A 120 -5.37 4.13 -0.33
N GLN A 121 -5.41 4.75 0.86
CA GLN A 121 -5.91 4.08 2.07
C GLN A 121 -7.38 3.68 1.92
N LEU A 122 -8.23 4.56 1.40
CA LEU A 122 -9.63 4.25 1.13
C LEU A 122 -9.76 3.12 0.09
N LEU A 123 -9.03 3.22 -1.01
CA LEU A 123 -9.07 2.25 -2.10
C LEU A 123 -8.61 0.85 -1.66
N LEU A 124 -7.55 0.77 -0.85
CA LEU A 124 -7.08 -0.51 -0.28
C LEU A 124 -8.13 -1.16 0.62
N SER A 125 -8.85 -0.37 1.42
CA SER A 125 -9.93 -0.89 2.26
C SER A 125 -11.10 -1.41 1.43
N GLN A 126 -11.43 -0.72 0.33
CA GLN A 126 -12.47 -1.15 -0.62
C GLN A 126 -12.08 -2.42 -1.35
N ILE A 127 -10.85 -2.51 -1.87
CA ILE A 127 -10.32 -3.73 -2.50
C ILE A 127 -10.43 -4.91 -1.53
N LYS A 128 -10.02 -4.71 -0.27
CA LYS A 128 -10.11 -5.76 0.75
C LYS A 128 -11.55 -6.21 1.00
N SER A 129 -12.50 -5.30 0.99
CA SER A 129 -13.92 -5.62 1.11
C SER A 129 -14.40 -6.49 -0.06
N PHE A 130 -14.02 -6.15 -1.30
CA PHE A 130 -14.30 -6.95 -2.49
C PHE A 130 -13.67 -8.34 -2.42
N GLU A 131 -12.41 -8.43 -2.05
CA GLU A 131 -11.69 -9.71 -1.89
C GLU A 131 -12.39 -10.61 -0.86
N ASN A 132 -12.81 -10.06 0.28
CA ASN A 132 -13.54 -10.82 1.31
C ASN A 132 -14.88 -11.34 0.78
N LYS A 133 -15.62 -10.54 0.02
CA LYS A 133 -16.89 -10.97 -0.58
C LYS A 133 -16.68 -12.04 -1.64
N ILE A 134 -15.67 -11.88 -2.49
CA ILE A 134 -15.28 -12.87 -3.50
C ILE A 134 -14.91 -14.20 -2.83
N GLU A 135 -14.13 -14.16 -1.75
CA GLU A 135 -13.75 -15.35 -0.99
C GLU A 135 -14.96 -16.08 -0.39
N GLN A 136 -15.91 -15.33 0.18
CA GLN A 136 -17.14 -15.90 0.73
C GLN A 136 -17.96 -16.62 -0.33
N LEU A 137 -18.14 -16.01 -1.51
CA LEU A 137 -18.91 -16.61 -2.60
C LEU A 137 -18.16 -17.79 -3.23
N LEU A 138 -16.84 -17.72 -3.35
CA LEU A 138 -16.04 -18.82 -3.87
C LEU A 138 -16.17 -20.06 -2.99
N LYS A 139 -16.13 -19.92 -1.67
CA LYS A 139 -16.32 -21.03 -0.70
C LYS A 139 -17.68 -21.71 -0.81
N GLN A 140 -18.69 -21.03 -1.34
CA GLN A 140 -20.03 -21.58 -1.57
C GLN A 140 -20.18 -22.27 -2.94
N HIS A 141 -19.18 -22.15 -3.82
CA HIS A 141 -19.23 -22.73 -5.15
C HIS A 141 -18.76 -24.20 -5.14
N THR A 142 -19.50 -25.07 -5.81
CA THR A 142 -19.23 -26.53 -5.86
C THR A 142 -17.83 -26.85 -6.36
N ASP A 143 -17.34 -26.11 -7.36
CA ASP A 143 -16.05 -26.37 -8.02
C ASP A 143 -14.89 -25.57 -7.38
N SER A 144 -15.12 -24.89 -6.25
CA SER A 144 -14.11 -24.07 -5.59
C SER A 144 -12.82 -24.83 -5.25
N GLU A 145 -12.93 -26.05 -4.76
CA GLU A 145 -11.80 -26.89 -4.38
C GLU A 145 -10.91 -27.25 -5.59
N ILE A 146 -11.52 -27.47 -6.76
CA ILE A 146 -10.79 -27.80 -7.99
C ILE A 146 -9.88 -26.63 -8.38
N PHE A 147 -10.41 -25.42 -8.43
CA PHE A 147 -9.66 -24.26 -8.84
C PHE A 147 -8.66 -23.75 -7.79
N LEU A 148 -8.96 -23.94 -6.51
CA LEU A 148 -8.03 -23.62 -5.41
C LEU A 148 -6.85 -24.60 -5.33
N SER A 149 -7.01 -25.85 -5.82
CA SER A 149 -5.93 -26.84 -5.85
C SER A 149 -4.88 -26.57 -6.92
N LEU A 150 -5.16 -25.70 -7.88
CA LEU A 150 -4.23 -25.41 -8.96
C LEU A 150 -2.99 -24.65 -8.42
N PRO A 151 -1.78 -25.06 -8.83
CA PRO A 151 -0.55 -24.39 -8.40
C PRO A 151 -0.54 -22.90 -8.75
N GLY A 152 -0.34 -22.05 -7.74
CA GLY A 152 -0.31 -20.59 -7.93
C GLY A 152 -1.69 -19.92 -8.02
N ALA A 153 -2.78 -20.65 -7.94
CA ALA A 153 -4.13 -20.09 -7.90
C ALA A 153 -4.45 -19.58 -6.48
N GLY A 154 -4.21 -18.30 -6.24
CA GLY A 154 -4.77 -17.62 -5.07
C GLY A 154 -6.29 -17.42 -5.23
N ILE A 155 -6.96 -17.00 -4.13
CA ILE A 155 -8.42 -16.83 -4.07
C ILE A 155 -8.98 -16.03 -5.25
N THR A 156 -8.35 -14.90 -5.58
CA THR A 156 -8.80 -14.01 -6.67
C THR A 156 -8.69 -14.69 -8.05
N LEU A 157 -7.61 -15.43 -8.28
CA LEU A 157 -7.42 -16.14 -9.55
C LEU A 157 -8.38 -17.33 -9.64
N ALA A 158 -8.54 -18.11 -8.57
CA ALA A 158 -9.49 -19.21 -8.52
C ALA A 158 -10.94 -18.71 -8.74
N ALA A 159 -11.33 -17.62 -8.11
CA ALA A 159 -12.66 -17.01 -8.30
C ALA A 159 -12.87 -16.55 -9.76
N ARG A 160 -11.84 -16.01 -10.39
CA ARG A 160 -11.89 -15.62 -11.80
C ARG A 160 -12.03 -16.83 -12.71
N MET A 161 -11.29 -17.90 -12.45
CA MET A 161 -11.38 -19.16 -13.22
C MET A 161 -12.77 -19.80 -13.09
N VAL A 162 -13.30 -19.90 -11.85
CA VAL A 162 -14.67 -20.36 -11.61
C VAL A 162 -15.69 -19.50 -12.37
N SER A 163 -15.50 -18.20 -12.40
CA SER A 163 -16.44 -17.29 -13.06
C SER A 163 -16.44 -17.33 -14.58
N GLU A 164 -15.36 -17.81 -15.19
CA GLU A 164 -15.24 -17.90 -16.66
C GLU A 164 -15.43 -19.34 -17.19
N PHE A 165 -15.14 -20.36 -16.39
CA PHE A 165 -15.13 -21.76 -16.81
C PHE A 165 -16.11 -22.66 -16.01
N GLY A 166 -16.62 -22.19 -14.85
CA GLY A 166 -17.53 -22.92 -13.99
C GLY A 166 -19.03 -22.82 -14.31
#